data_232b93fb92693ca525e6e9f1d3cf8df4
#
_entry.id   232b93fb92693ca525e6e9f1d3cf8df4
#
_cell.length_a   1.000
_cell.length_b   1.000
_cell.length_c   1.000
_cell.angle_alpha   90.00
_cell.angle_beta   90.00
_cell.angle_gamma   90.00
#
_symmetry.space_group_name_H-M   'P 1'
#
loop_
_entity.id
_entity.type
_entity.pdbx_description
1 polymer ?
#
loop_
_entity_poly.entity_id
_entity_poly.type
_entity_poly.pdbx_seq_one_letter_code
_entity_poly.pdbx_strand_id
1 'polypeptide(L)'
;SLAVLNIGTSLTIEVDIDWDLLAKSINKAYARSEGMRIRFAKDKEGNYYQYVVDPEEKEIEFVDFSGGTMEEAEAQMQKWTTVPFKLEDSPMTRVVMIKMPDGFNGVYFLGQHMIVDAQSLICFLKDIIELYCNEKYEGVPYPKEMASYLEQLQKDLAYEAGSKAQKRDIEYFQKEIEKGEPIYNGIHGTDRLEAAREMFRNPDLRTAFNSSDDTKSALDIFHLEAEPTKRLMDFCEKYHVSLACLLLMGLRTYYQKMNGFEDVSINNAIARRATLKEKKAGG
;
A
#
# COMPACT_ATOMS: atom_id res chain seq x y z
N SER A 1 16.09 -7.45 4.72
CA SER A 1 16.11 -5.99 5.02
C SER A 1 14.69 -5.45 5.05
N LEU A 2 14.32 -4.65 6.04
CA LEU A 2 13.00 -4.01 6.13
C LEU A 2 12.74 -2.97 5.01
N ALA A 3 13.75 -2.62 4.21
CA ALA A 3 13.60 -1.70 3.09
C ALA A 3 12.67 -2.22 1.97
N VAL A 4 12.48 -3.54 1.86
CA VAL A 4 11.53 -4.15 0.92
C VAL A 4 10.08 -3.71 1.16
N LEU A 5 9.78 -3.25 2.36
CA LEU A 5 8.47 -2.73 2.75
C LEU A 5 8.36 -1.19 2.64
N ASN A 6 9.36 -0.53 2.08
CA ASN A 6 9.26 0.91 1.85
C ASN A 6 8.41 1.21 0.62
N ILE A 7 7.51 2.16 0.76
CA ILE A 7 6.70 2.71 -0.33
C ILE A 7 7.20 4.12 -0.60
N GLY A 8 7.75 4.36 -1.79
CA GLY A 8 8.16 5.67 -2.26
C GLY A 8 7.28 6.12 -3.42
N THR A 9 6.82 7.36 -3.40
CA THR A 9 6.08 7.96 -4.52
C THR A 9 6.30 9.47 -4.58
N SER A 10 6.28 10.02 -5.78
CA SER A 10 6.29 11.47 -6.01
C SER A 10 4.90 11.95 -6.43
N LEU A 11 4.56 13.16 -6.02
CA LEU A 11 3.39 13.88 -6.48
C LEU A 11 3.83 15.27 -6.88
N THR A 12 3.86 15.54 -8.18
CA THR A 12 4.37 16.78 -8.76
C THR A 12 3.39 17.36 -9.77
N ILE A 13 3.41 18.67 -9.90
CA ILE A 13 2.58 19.43 -10.84
C ILE A 13 3.42 20.54 -11.49
N GLU A 14 3.04 20.94 -12.70
CA GLU A 14 3.70 22.01 -13.47
C GLU A 14 3.16 23.39 -13.05
N VAL A 15 3.45 23.81 -11.80
CA VAL A 15 3.11 25.15 -11.29
C VAL A 15 4.19 25.64 -10.33
N ASP A 16 4.25 26.95 -10.14
CA ASP A 16 5.08 27.54 -9.09
C ASP A 16 4.45 27.29 -7.72
N ILE A 17 5.24 26.73 -6.83
CA ILE A 17 4.83 26.41 -5.46
C ILE A 17 5.39 27.43 -4.48
N ASP A 18 4.57 27.87 -3.56
CA ASP A 18 5.01 28.54 -2.34
C ASP A 18 5.52 27.49 -1.35
N TRP A 19 6.87 27.37 -1.25
CA TRP A 19 7.52 26.31 -0.48
C TRP A 19 7.28 26.44 1.02
N ASP A 20 7.22 27.66 1.55
CA ASP A 20 6.93 27.91 2.96
C ASP A 20 5.50 27.47 3.30
N LEU A 21 4.56 27.79 2.43
CA LEU A 21 3.18 27.38 2.57
C LEU A 21 3.03 25.85 2.42
N LEU A 22 3.75 25.23 1.49
CA LEU A 22 3.76 23.77 1.33
C LEU A 22 4.30 23.07 2.60
N ALA A 23 5.41 23.56 3.16
CA ALA A 23 5.98 23.03 4.40
C ALA A 23 4.98 23.12 5.57
N LYS A 24 4.28 24.25 5.72
CA LYS A 24 3.21 24.42 6.73
C LYS A 24 2.06 23.44 6.48
N SER A 25 1.65 23.24 5.23
CA SER A 25 0.58 22.32 4.86
C SER A 25 0.94 20.88 5.17
N ILE A 26 2.20 20.47 4.93
CA ILE A 26 2.71 19.15 5.31
C ILE A 26 2.65 18.95 6.82
N ASN A 27 3.14 19.92 7.61
CA ASN A 27 3.08 19.84 9.08
C ASN A 27 1.63 19.76 9.60
N LYS A 28 0.71 20.53 9.03
CA LYS A 28 -0.72 20.44 9.35
C LYS A 28 -1.30 19.07 9.01
N ALA A 29 -0.97 18.50 7.85
CA ALA A 29 -1.41 17.16 7.47
C ALA A 29 -0.89 16.08 8.43
N TYR A 30 0.38 16.16 8.86
CA TYR A 30 0.91 15.29 9.90
C TYR A 30 0.15 15.44 11.22
N ALA A 31 -0.17 16.67 11.65
CA ALA A 31 -0.93 16.90 12.88
C ALA A 31 -2.33 16.27 12.82
N ARG A 32 -2.97 16.25 11.64
CA ARG A 32 -4.30 15.70 11.41
C ARG A 32 -4.34 14.20 11.24
N SER A 33 -3.21 13.56 10.86
CA SER A 33 -3.13 12.12 10.57
C SER A 33 -2.47 11.36 11.73
N GLU A 34 -3.25 10.63 12.52
CA GLU A 34 -2.75 9.76 13.58
C GLU A 34 -1.87 8.64 13.02
N GLY A 35 -2.28 8.00 11.92
CA GLY A 35 -1.57 6.91 11.28
C GLY A 35 -0.13 7.28 10.85
N MET A 36 0.09 8.54 10.39
CA MET A 36 1.42 9.00 9.98
C MET A 36 2.35 9.29 11.16
N ARG A 37 1.80 9.29 12.39
CA ARG A 37 2.53 9.55 13.64
C ARG A 37 2.75 8.30 14.48
N ILE A 38 2.46 7.11 13.94
CA ILE A 38 2.73 5.83 14.60
C ILE A 38 4.24 5.65 14.79
N ARG A 39 4.59 5.11 15.95
CA ARG A 39 5.94 4.65 16.31
C ARG A 39 5.85 3.24 16.89
N PHE A 40 6.96 2.54 16.84
CA PHE A 40 7.10 1.23 17.45
C PHE A 40 8.13 1.28 18.56
N ALA A 41 7.86 0.59 19.65
CA ALA A 41 8.82 0.41 20.76
C ALA A 41 8.73 -1.02 21.28
N LYS A 42 9.67 -1.39 22.14
CA LYS A 42 9.65 -2.67 22.87
C LYS A 42 9.31 -2.43 24.34
N ASP A 43 8.52 -3.33 24.90
CA ASP A 43 8.30 -3.40 26.33
C ASP A 43 9.53 -4.05 27.03
N LYS A 44 9.44 -4.19 28.35
CA LYS A 44 10.51 -4.78 29.17
C LYS A 44 10.72 -6.26 28.89
N GLU A 45 9.72 -6.93 28.36
CA GLU A 45 9.72 -8.34 27.97
C GLU A 45 10.26 -8.54 26.53
N GLY A 46 10.46 -7.44 25.78
CA GLY A 46 10.95 -7.45 24.39
C GLY A 46 9.86 -7.55 23.34
N ASN A 47 8.57 -7.47 23.72
CA ASN A 47 7.46 -7.46 22.77
C ASN A 47 7.32 -6.10 22.12
N TYR A 48 7.07 -6.08 20.82
CA TYR A 48 6.78 -4.84 20.12
C TYR A 48 5.37 -4.35 20.38
N TYR A 49 5.24 -3.04 20.58
CA TYR A 49 3.98 -2.35 20.59
C TYR A 49 4.05 -1.07 19.74
N GLN A 50 2.91 -0.58 19.33
CA GLN A 50 2.79 0.67 18.60
C GLN A 50 2.13 1.75 19.45
N TYR A 51 2.49 3.00 19.20
CA TYR A 51 1.90 4.16 19.86
C TYR A 51 1.88 5.35 18.89
N VAL A 52 1.02 6.31 19.14
CA VAL A 52 0.91 7.54 18.36
C VAL A 52 1.54 8.68 19.14
N VAL A 53 2.49 9.37 18.52
CA VAL A 53 3.11 10.55 19.14
C VAL A 53 2.25 11.79 18.92
N ASP A 54 2.38 12.78 19.82
CA ASP A 54 1.77 14.09 19.63
C ASP A 54 2.32 14.78 18.37
N PRO A 55 1.52 15.64 17.71
CA PRO A 55 1.98 16.38 16.56
C PRO A 55 3.10 17.36 16.95
N GLU A 56 4.19 17.31 16.19
CA GLU A 56 5.31 18.23 16.31
C GLU A 56 5.52 18.93 14.97
N GLU A 57 5.71 20.24 15.01
CA GLU A 57 6.15 21.00 13.84
C GLU A 57 7.63 20.75 13.60
N LYS A 58 7.98 20.39 12.36
CA LYS A 58 9.36 20.07 11.97
C LYS A 58 9.73 20.80 10.69
N GLU A 59 11.00 21.05 10.52
CA GLU A 59 11.55 21.48 9.24
C GLU A 59 11.32 20.38 8.18
N ILE A 60 10.71 20.78 7.05
CA ILE A 60 10.49 19.87 5.92
C ILE A 60 11.65 20.03 4.94
N GLU A 61 12.30 18.91 4.66
CA GLU A 61 13.42 18.86 3.72
C GLU A 61 13.00 19.33 2.33
N PHE A 62 13.84 20.14 1.69
CA PHE A 62 13.68 20.60 0.30
C PHE A 62 14.89 20.19 -0.52
N VAL A 63 14.63 19.61 -1.69
CA VAL A 63 15.69 19.23 -2.65
C VAL A 63 15.35 19.80 -4.01
N ASP A 64 16.27 20.59 -4.54
CA ASP A 64 16.19 21.19 -5.88
C ASP A 64 16.98 20.34 -6.88
N PHE A 65 16.28 19.65 -7.77
CA PHE A 65 16.86 18.87 -8.88
C PHE A 65 16.88 19.64 -10.20
N SER A 66 16.41 20.90 -10.25
CA SER A 66 16.24 21.65 -11.50
C SER A 66 17.55 21.90 -12.26
N GLY A 67 18.69 21.79 -11.61
CA GLY A 67 20.00 21.90 -12.24
C GLY A 67 20.58 20.59 -12.79
N GLY A 68 19.89 19.46 -12.63
CA GLY A 68 20.33 18.12 -13.05
C GLY A 68 19.46 17.53 -14.15
N THR A 69 19.47 16.19 -14.25
CA THR A 69 18.63 15.42 -15.18
C THR A 69 17.50 14.68 -14.44
N MET A 70 16.48 14.23 -15.19
CA MET A 70 15.42 13.39 -14.63
C MET A 70 15.97 12.07 -14.07
N GLU A 71 16.93 11.46 -14.78
CA GLU A 71 17.57 10.21 -14.36
C GLU A 71 18.30 10.36 -13.02
N GLU A 72 18.97 11.50 -12.81
CA GLU A 72 19.65 11.80 -11.53
C GLU A 72 18.63 11.98 -10.39
N ALA A 73 17.53 12.69 -10.63
CA ALA A 73 16.46 12.89 -9.67
C ALA A 73 15.80 11.56 -9.30
N GLU A 74 15.44 10.74 -10.28
CA GLU A 74 14.84 9.42 -10.08
C GLU A 74 15.81 8.48 -9.35
N ALA A 75 17.08 8.44 -9.72
CA ALA A 75 18.10 7.64 -9.04
C ALA A 75 18.26 8.03 -7.57
N GLN A 76 18.19 9.34 -7.25
CA GLN A 76 18.25 9.81 -5.87
C GLN A 76 17.00 9.42 -5.09
N MET A 77 15.79 9.55 -5.65
CA MET A 77 14.53 9.12 -5.02
C MET A 77 14.52 7.59 -4.82
N GLN A 78 15.00 6.83 -5.81
CA GLN A 78 15.15 5.38 -5.69
C GLN A 78 16.12 5.01 -4.55
N LYS A 79 17.24 5.73 -4.44
CA LYS A 79 18.19 5.53 -3.33
C LYS A 79 17.54 5.79 -1.98
N TRP A 80 16.70 6.80 -1.82
CA TRP A 80 15.96 7.03 -0.57
C TRP A 80 15.04 5.84 -0.22
N THR A 81 14.38 5.26 -1.24
CA THR A 81 13.50 4.10 -1.05
C THR A 81 14.24 2.87 -0.52
N THR A 82 15.52 2.71 -0.85
CA THR A 82 16.32 1.54 -0.43
C THR A 82 16.90 1.65 0.98
N VAL A 83 16.79 2.80 1.63
CA VAL A 83 17.28 3.00 3.01
C VAL A 83 16.23 2.47 4.00
N PRO A 84 16.57 1.49 4.85
CA PRO A 84 15.64 0.99 5.86
C PRO A 84 15.29 2.07 6.90
N PHE A 85 14.02 2.14 7.28
CA PHE A 85 13.64 2.89 8.47
C PHE A 85 14.21 2.24 9.74
N LYS A 86 14.60 3.06 10.71
CA LYS A 86 14.85 2.58 12.06
C LYS A 86 13.50 2.26 12.70
N LEU A 87 13.32 1.03 13.18
CA LEU A 87 12.01 0.57 13.66
C LEU A 87 11.64 1.18 15.02
N GLU A 88 12.60 1.26 15.96
CA GLU A 88 12.32 1.65 17.34
C GLU A 88 12.38 3.17 17.51
N ASP A 89 11.32 3.74 18.10
CA ASP A 89 11.17 5.13 18.51
C ASP A 89 11.51 6.16 17.41
N SER A 90 11.17 5.82 16.15
CA SER A 90 11.55 6.63 14.99
C SER A 90 10.37 6.89 14.07
N PRO A 91 10.40 8.00 13.30
CA PRO A 91 9.45 8.24 12.24
C PRO A 91 9.46 7.11 11.22
N MET A 92 8.27 6.66 10.83
CA MET A 92 8.06 5.63 9.81
C MET A 92 7.61 6.23 8.47
N THR A 93 7.64 7.55 8.37
CA THR A 93 7.35 8.31 7.15
C THR A 93 8.32 9.47 7.00
N ARG A 94 8.58 9.87 5.75
CA ARG A 94 9.36 11.05 5.38
C ARG A 94 8.70 11.73 4.20
N VAL A 95 8.60 13.05 4.24
CA VAL A 95 8.18 13.88 3.10
C VAL A 95 9.32 14.82 2.77
N VAL A 96 9.65 14.89 1.48
CA VAL A 96 10.65 15.80 0.94
C VAL A 96 9.95 16.66 -0.11
N MET A 97 10.08 17.98 -0.02
CA MET A 97 9.66 18.89 -1.08
C MET A 97 10.69 18.81 -2.21
N ILE A 98 10.23 18.63 -3.45
CA ILE A 98 11.09 18.43 -4.61
C ILE A 98 10.75 19.39 -5.75
N LYS A 99 11.78 19.93 -6.36
CA LYS A 99 11.70 20.68 -7.61
C LYS A 99 12.41 19.88 -8.71
N MET A 100 11.67 19.49 -9.74
CA MET A 100 12.16 18.57 -10.76
C MET A 100 12.83 19.33 -11.95
N PRO A 101 13.69 18.65 -12.72
CA PRO A 101 14.37 19.25 -13.87
C PRO A 101 13.44 19.71 -15.00
N ASP A 102 12.28 19.07 -15.15
CA ASP A 102 11.24 19.35 -16.15
C ASP A 102 10.31 20.53 -15.77
N GLY A 103 10.58 21.19 -14.62
CA GLY A 103 9.77 22.30 -14.12
C GLY A 103 8.58 21.86 -13.25
N PHE A 104 8.38 20.55 -13.06
CA PHE A 104 7.39 20.05 -12.11
C PHE A 104 7.87 20.26 -10.67
N ASN A 105 6.94 20.57 -9.80
CA ASN A 105 7.19 20.86 -8.38
C ASN A 105 6.23 20.04 -7.50
N GLY A 106 6.66 19.66 -6.31
CA GLY A 106 5.79 18.92 -5.41
C GLY A 106 6.49 18.26 -4.24
N VAL A 107 6.08 17.03 -3.94
CA VAL A 107 6.60 16.27 -2.82
C VAL A 107 6.98 14.85 -3.24
N TYR A 108 8.02 14.32 -2.62
CA TYR A 108 8.31 12.89 -2.57
C TYR A 108 7.93 12.39 -1.18
N PHE A 109 7.07 11.37 -1.15
CA PHE A 109 6.69 10.67 0.07
C PHE A 109 7.41 9.33 0.15
N LEU A 110 7.92 9.01 1.33
CA LEU A 110 8.45 7.71 1.69
C LEU A 110 7.81 7.23 2.97
N GLY A 111 7.26 6.03 2.99
CA GLY A 111 6.63 5.44 4.17
C GLY A 111 6.89 3.94 4.27
N GLN A 112 6.88 3.44 5.50
CA GLN A 112 7.00 2.00 5.78
C GLN A 112 5.62 1.34 5.70
N HIS A 113 5.51 0.25 4.94
CA HIS A 113 4.23 -0.44 4.68
C HIS A 113 3.57 -1.03 5.94
N MET A 114 4.25 -1.02 7.08
CA MET A 114 3.66 -1.39 8.38
C MET A 114 2.62 -0.38 8.87
N ILE A 115 2.71 0.88 8.42
CA ILE A 115 1.81 1.97 8.85
C ILE A 115 1.12 2.69 7.70
N VAL A 116 1.50 2.39 6.45
CA VAL A 116 0.99 3.06 5.25
C VAL A 116 0.55 2.03 4.22
N ASP A 117 -0.66 2.16 3.74
CA ASP A 117 -1.13 1.49 2.53
C ASP A 117 -1.45 2.53 1.43
N ALA A 118 -1.82 2.08 0.24
CA ALA A 118 -2.14 2.97 -0.88
C ALA A 118 -3.26 3.95 -0.55
N GLN A 119 -4.27 3.53 0.20
CA GLN A 119 -5.41 4.39 0.55
C GLN A 119 -5.01 5.47 1.56
N SER A 120 -4.26 5.12 2.61
CA SER A 120 -3.76 6.08 3.60
C SER A 120 -2.81 7.09 2.98
N LEU A 121 -1.95 6.64 2.05
CA LEU A 121 -1.07 7.49 1.27
C LEU A 121 -1.85 8.52 0.44
N ILE A 122 -2.85 8.08 -0.33
CA ILE A 122 -3.71 8.96 -1.14
C ILE A 122 -4.43 9.97 -0.24
N CYS A 123 -4.99 9.53 0.88
CA CYS A 123 -5.67 10.43 1.82
C CYS A 123 -4.72 11.48 2.39
N PHE A 124 -3.51 11.09 2.76
CA PHE A 124 -2.52 12.00 3.32
C PHE A 124 -2.01 13.03 2.31
N LEU A 125 -1.63 12.58 1.10
CA LEU A 125 -1.19 13.49 0.03
C LEU A 125 -2.31 14.45 -0.40
N LYS A 126 -3.53 13.95 -0.48
CA LYS A 126 -4.71 14.78 -0.76
C LYS A 126 -4.92 15.84 0.31
N ASP A 127 -4.77 15.50 1.59
CA ASP A 127 -4.92 16.46 2.71
C ASP A 127 -3.88 17.58 2.62
N ILE A 128 -2.63 17.26 2.25
CA ILE A 128 -1.58 18.27 2.00
C ILE A 128 -2.03 19.26 0.92
N ILE A 129 -2.52 18.74 -0.22
CA ILE A 129 -2.96 19.58 -1.34
C ILE A 129 -4.16 20.45 -0.93
N GLU A 130 -5.18 19.86 -0.30
CA GLU A 130 -6.38 20.58 0.13
C GLU A 130 -6.05 21.68 1.14
N LEU A 131 -5.13 21.42 2.08
CA LEU A 131 -4.63 22.42 3.05
C LEU A 131 -3.87 23.55 2.34
N TYR A 132 -2.98 23.20 1.41
CA TYR A 132 -2.25 24.18 0.63
C TYR A 132 -3.20 25.07 -0.20
N CYS A 133 -4.14 24.47 -0.93
CA CYS A 133 -5.10 25.18 -1.74
C CYS A 133 -6.04 26.05 -0.91
N ASN A 134 -6.47 25.62 0.26
CA ASN A 134 -7.31 26.39 1.15
C ASN A 134 -6.64 27.69 1.60
N GLU A 135 -5.34 27.66 1.89
CA GLU A 135 -4.60 28.87 2.30
C GLU A 135 -4.13 29.72 1.12
N LYS A 136 -3.87 29.08 -0.03
CA LYS A 136 -3.38 29.78 -1.23
C LYS A 136 -4.46 30.50 -2.00
N TYR A 137 -5.66 29.94 -2.05
CA TYR A 137 -6.74 30.43 -2.93
C TYR A 137 -7.99 30.75 -2.14
N GLU A 138 -8.54 31.97 -2.41
CA GLU A 138 -9.80 32.40 -1.81
C GLU A 138 -10.96 31.49 -2.24
N GLY A 139 -11.85 31.17 -1.31
CA GLY A 139 -13.06 30.38 -1.57
C GLY A 139 -12.86 28.86 -1.59
N VAL A 140 -11.63 28.38 -1.47
CA VAL A 140 -11.39 26.93 -1.30
C VAL A 140 -11.71 26.52 0.14
N PRO A 141 -12.61 25.55 0.36
CA PRO A 141 -13.01 25.17 1.71
C PRO A 141 -11.87 24.45 2.45
N TYR A 142 -11.85 24.60 3.77
CA TYR A 142 -10.96 23.83 4.61
C TYR A 142 -11.27 22.33 4.48
N PRO A 143 -10.25 21.44 4.38
CA PRO A 143 -10.47 20.01 4.22
C PRO A 143 -11.20 19.40 5.42
N LYS A 144 -12.06 18.41 5.13
CA LYS A 144 -12.78 17.66 6.17
C LYS A 144 -11.82 16.97 7.09
N GLU A 145 -12.27 16.71 8.33
CA GLU A 145 -11.48 15.93 9.29
C GLU A 145 -11.13 14.55 8.74
N MET A 146 -9.92 14.12 9.00
CA MET A 146 -9.49 12.75 8.72
C MET A 146 -10.17 11.81 9.74
N ALA A 147 -10.46 10.59 9.30
CA ALA A 147 -10.98 9.59 10.22
C ALA A 147 -9.87 9.13 11.17
N SER A 148 -10.22 8.96 12.44
CA SER A 148 -9.28 8.54 13.48
C SER A 148 -8.79 7.10 13.25
N TYR A 149 -7.48 6.92 13.23
CA TYR A 149 -6.85 5.61 13.24
C TYR A 149 -7.13 4.87 14.55
N LEU A 150 -7.07 5.57 15.68
CA LEU A 150 -7.31 4.97 17.00
C LEU A 150 -8.74 4.43 17.15
N GLU A 151 -9.73 5.14 16.61
CA GLU A 151 -11.11 4.60 16.59
C GLU A 151 -11.22 3.32 15.74
N GLN A 152 -10.49 3.26 14.61
CA GLN A 152 -10.47 2.06 13.79
C GLN A 152 -9.75 0.91 14.48
N LEU A 153 -8.61 1.18 15.09
CA LEU A 153 -7.86 0.19 15.87
C LEU A 153 -8.71 -0.41 17.00
N GLN A 154 -9.50 0.41 17.71
CA GLN A 154 -10.40 -0.09 18.76
C GLN A 154 -11.44 -1.08 18.22
N LYS A 155 -11.97 -0.85 17.01
CA LYS A 155 -12.90 -1.77 16.36
C LYS A 155 -12.24 -3.09 15.98
N ASP A 156 -11.01 -3.02 15.47
CA ASP A 156 -10.25 -4.22 15.08
C ASP A 156 -9.89 -5.05 16.33
N LEU A 157 -9.45 -4.41 17.40
CA LEU A 157 -9.22 -5.08 18.68
C LEU A 157 -10.50 -5.72 19.26
N ALA A 158 -11.64 -5.02 19.15
CA ALA A 158 -12.93 -5.58 19.58
C ALA A 158 -13.37 -6.78 18.71
N TYR A 159 -13.04 -6.77 17.41
CA TYR A 159 -13.26 -7.94 16.55
C TYR A 159 -12.39 -9.11 17.02
N GLU A 160 -11.11 -8.91 17.25
CA GLU A 160 -10.13 -9.93 17.67
C GLU A 160 -10.40 -10.49 19.08
N ALA A 161 -11.03 -9.72 19.95
CA ALA A 161 -11.42 -10.16 21.29
C ALA A 161 -12.54 -11.24 21.34
N GLY A 162 -12.89 -11.84 20.23
CA GLY A 162 -13.88 -12.93 20.18
C GLY A 162 -15.29 -12.49 19.82
N SER A 163 -15.43 -11.48 18.96
CA SER A 163 -16.72 -11.01 18.46
C SER A 163 -17.50 -12.12 17.75
N LYS A 164 -18.83 -11.94 17.63
CA LYS A 164 -19.67 -12.87 16.85
C LYS A 164 -19.25 -12.96 15.38
N ALA A 165 -18.74 -11.84 14.83
CA ALA A 165 -18.23 -11.80 13.46
C ALA A 165 -16.95 -12.65 13.32
N GLN A 166 -15.98 -12.49 14.22
CA GLN A 166 -14.77 -13.29 14.24
C GLN A 166 -15.06 -14.79 14.34
N LYS A 167 -15.96 -15.20 15.25
CA LYS A 167 -16.35 -16.62 15.41
C LYS A 167 -16.91 -17.21 14.13
N ARG A 168 -17.83 -16.47 13.48
CA ARG A 168 -18.40 -16.88 12.18
C ARG A 168 -17.31 -17.01 11.10
N ASP A 169 -16.38 -16.08 11.06
CA ASP A 169 -15.31 -16.07 10.08
C ASP A 169 -14.33 -17.22 10.33
N ILE A 170 -14.00 -17.52 11.59
CA ILE A 170 -13.22 -18.70 11.98
C ILE A 170 -13.90 -20.00 11.54
N GLU A 171 -15.21 -20.16 11.82
CA GLU A 171 -15.96 -21.34 11.39
C GLU A 171 -15.97 -21.52 9.86
N TYR A 172 -16.08 -20.42 9.13
CA TYR A 172 -16.01 -20.44 7.67
C TYR A 172 -14.65 -20.94 7.19
N PHE A 173 -13.56 -20.32 7.66
CA PHE A 173 -12.23 -20.71 7.23
C PHE A 173 -11.82 -22.10 7.71
N GLN A 174 -12.26 -22.54 8.87
CA GLN A 174 -12.04 -23.92 9.31
C GLN A 174 -12.63 -24.93 8.33
N LYS A 175 -13.88 -24.69 7.87
CA LYS A 175 -14.51 -25.54 6.85
C LYS A 175 -13.78 -25.51 5.50
N GLU A 176 -13.20 -24.38 5.13
CA GLU A 176 -12.38 -24.30 3.91
C GLU A 176 -11.07 -25.07 4.05
N ILE A 177 -10.39 -24.97 5.21
CA ILE A 177 -9.15 -25.71 5.52
C ILE A 177 -9.40 -27.23 5.54
N GLU A 178 -10.54 -27.68 6.06
CA GLU A 178 -10.94 -29.11 6.09
C GLU A 178 -11.08 -29.72 4.69
N LYS A 179 -11.31 -28.92 3.65
CA LYS A 179 -11.35 -29.39 2.25
C LYS A 179 -9.96 -29.77 1.71
N GLY A 180 -8.89 -29.43 2.41
CA GLY A 180 -7.52 -29.66 2.06
C GLY A 180 -6.71 -28.38 1.83
N GLU A 181 -5.40 -28.53 1.80
CA GLU A 181 -4.50 -27.42 1.54
C GLU A 181 -4.66 -26.90 0.09
N PRO A 182 -4.60 -25.57 -0.12
CA PRO A 182 -4.53 -25.00 -1.47
C PRO A 182 -3.34 -25.54 -2.23
N ILE A 183 -3.54 -25.84 -3.54
CA ILE A 183 -2.43 -26.23 -4.39
C ILE A 183 -1.67 -25.01 -4.88
N TYR A 184 -0.35 -25.09 -4.92
CA TYR A 184 0.50 -24.05 -5.49
C TYR A 184 0.22 -23.91 -7.00
N ASN A 185 0.02 -22.65 -7.42
CA ASN A 185 -0.16 -22.29 -8.81
C ASN A 185 0.96 -21.34 -9.25
N GLY A 186 1.73 -21.71 -10.26
CA GLY A 186 2.81 -20.90 -10.82
C GLY A 186 2.39 -20.20 -12.12
N ILE A 187 2.90 -18.99 -12.36
CA ILE A 187 2.70 -18.27 -13.63
C ILE A 187 3.26 -19.06 -14.81
N HIS A 188 4.33 -19.81 -14.57
CA HIS A 188 5.04 -20.62 -15.57
C HIS A 188 4.74 -22.12 -15.46
N GLY A 189 3.67 -22.52 -14.76
CA GLY A 189 3.28 -23.92 -14.56
C GLY A 189 3.74 -24.51 -13.23
N THR A 190 3.97 -25.82 -13.19
CA THR A 190 4.19 -26.63 -11.98
C THR A 190 5.64 -26.78 -11.54
N ASP A 191 6.60 -26.26 -12.28
CA ASP A 191 8.04 -26.54 -12.08
C ASP A 191 8.51 -26.37 -10.62
N ARG A 192 8.05 -25.31 -9.95
CA ARG A 192 8.41 -25.06 -8.54
C ARG A 192 7.79 -26.06 -7.58
N LEU A 193 6.56 -26.48 -7.85
CA LEU A 193 5.89 -27.52 -7.05
C LEU A 193 6.59 -28.87 -7.24
N GLU A 194 6.96 -29.19 -8.45
CA GLU A 194 7.67 -30.45 -8.76
C GLU A 194 9.07 -30.46 -8.15
N ALA A 195 9.80 -29.35 -8.25
CA ALA A 195 11.07 -29.21 -7.57
C ALA A 195 10.96 -29.34 -6.03
N ALA A 196 9.90 -28.77 -5.43
CA ALA A 196 9.64 -28.94 -3.99
C ALA A 196 9.29 -30.39 -3.65
N ARG A 197 8.48 -31.09 -4.45
CA ARG A 197 8.15 -32.51 -4.30
C ARG A 197 9.39 -33.39 -4.32
N GLU A 198 10.28 -33.14 -5.26
CA GLU A 198 11.56 -33.84 -5.36
C GLU A 198 12.47 -33.58 -4.18
N MET A 199 12.65 -32.29 -3.79
CA MET A 199 13.47 -31.86 -2.65
C MET A 199 13.03 -32.53 -1.35
N PHE A 200 11.73 -32.54 -1.07
CA PHE A 200 11.16 -33.12 0.15
C PHE A 200 10.80 -34.59 0.04
N ARG A 201 11.04 -35.21 -1.12
CA ARG A 201 10.66 -36.61 -1.43
C ARG A 201 9.20 -36.91 -1.07
N ASN A 202 8.32 -35.95 -1.35
CA ASN A 202 6.89 -36.05 -1.07
C ASN A 202 6.09 -35.71 -2.35
N PRO A 203 5.59 -36.72 -3.10
CA PRO A 203 4.84 -36.49 -4.33
C PRO A 203 3.46 -35.85 -4.07
N ASP A 204 2.93 -35.95 -2.87
CA ASP A 204 1.62 -35.43 -2.48
C ASP A 204 1.69 -33.97 -1.96
N LEU A 205 2.89 -33.39 -1.93
CA LEU A 205 3.08 -32.00 -1.49
C LEU A 205 2.28 -31.06 -2.38
N ARG A 206 1.44 -30.22 -1.75
CA ARG A 206 0.58 -29.25 -2.44
C ARG A 206 1.15 -27.84 -2.47
N THR A 207 2.16 -27.56 -1.67
CA THR A 207 2.77 -26.23 -1.54
C THR A 207 4.19 -26.21 -2.08
N ALA A 208 4.65 -25.05 -2.53
CA ALA A 208 6.06 -24.80 -2.87
C ALA A 208 6.56 -23.61 -2.10
N PHE A 209 7.76 -23.71 -1.56
CA PHE A 209 8.39 -22.57 -0.90
C PHE A 209 8.91 -21.59 -1.93
N ASN A 210 8.60 -20.32 -1.72
CA ASN A 210 9.11 -19.21 -2.49
C ASN A 210 10.17 -18.48 -1.66
N SER A 211 11.25 -19.17 -1.31
CA SER A 211 12.37 -18.55 -0.62
C SER A 211 13.36 -18.05 -1.66
N SER A 212 13.37 -16.76 -1.89
CA SER A 212 14.42 -16.08 -2.61
C SER A 212 14.97 -14.98 -1.73
N ASP A 213 16.28 -14.93 -1.55
CA ASP A 213 16.96 -13.79 -0.92
C ASP A 213 17.05 -12.59 -1.87
N ASP A 214 16.65 -12.77 -3.13
CA ASP A 214 16.57 -11.71 -4.11
C ASP A 214 15.31 -10.87 -3.89
N THR A 215 15.51 -9.65 -3.44
CA THR A 215 14.46 -8.64 -3.20
C THR A 215 14.28 -7.68 -4.37
N LYS A 216 14.93 -7.93 -5.51
CA LYS A 216 14.78 -7.11 -6.71
C LYS A 216 13.38 -7.27 -7.26
N SER A 217 12.77 -6.15 -7.62
CA SER A 217 11.47 -6.09 -8.28
C SER A 217 11.51 -5.12 -9.45
N ALA A 218 10.65 -5.35 -10.41
CA ALA A 218 10.40 -4.44 -11.52
C ALA A 218 8.91 -4.12 -11.56
N LEU A 219 8.57 -2.93 -12.03
CA LEU A 219 7.21 -2.50 -12.26
C LEU A 219 6.98 -2.40 -13.78
N ASP A 220 6.11 -3.26 -14.30
CA ASP A 220 5.65 -3.19 -15.68
C ASP A 220 4.25 -2.58 -15.71
N ILE A 221 4.07 -1.52 -16.49
CA ILE A 221 2.79 -0.82 -16.64
C ILE A 221 2.26 -1.07 -18.05
N PHE A 222 1.07 -1.66 -18.12
CA PHE A 222 0.38 -1.91 -19.37
C PHE A 222 -0.86 -1.03 -19.48
N HIS A 223 -0.98 -0.34 -20.59
CA HIS A 223 -2.15 0.46 -20.91
C HIS A 223 -3.01 -0.28 -21.91
N LEU A 224 -4.28 -0.49 -21.58
CA LEU A 224 -5.25 -0.99 -22.52
C LEU A 224 -5.76 0.13 -23.41
N GLU A 225 -5.85 -0.12 -24.70
CA GLU A 225 -6.47 0.78 -25.67
C GLU A 225 -7.94 1.03 -25.32
N ALA A 226 -8.48 2.15 -25.82
CA ALA A 226 -9.84 2.58 -25.49
C ALA A 226 -10.90 1.53 -25.88
N GLU A 227 -10.75 0.88 -27.05
CA GLU A 227 -11.71 -0.10 -27.53
C GLU A 227 -11.75 -1.40 -26.72
N PRO A 228 -10.61 -2.07 -26.40
CA PRO A 228 -10.60 -3.18 -25.45
C PRO A 228 -11.15 -2.80 -24.07
N THR A 229 -10.80 -1.63 -23.56
CA THR A 229 -11.31 -1.13 -22.26
C THR A 229 -12.82 -1.01 -22.29
N LYS A 230 -13.37 -0.40 -23.33
CA LYS A 230 -14.82 -0.24 -23.50
C LYS A 230 -15.53 -1.60 -23.53
N ARG A 231 -15.02 -2.58 -24.28
CA ARG A 231 -15.62 -3.93 -24.34
C ARG A 231 -15.64 -4.63 -22.98
N LEU A 232 -14.56 -4.48 -22.18
CA LEU A 232 -14.53 -5.03 -20.82
C LEU A 232 -15.59 -4.35 -19.93
N MET A 233 -15.72 -3.04 -20.00
CA MET A 233 -16.70 -2.29 -19.19
C MET A 233 -18.14 -2.60 -19.62
N ASP A 234 -18.42 -2.67 -20.93
CA ASP A 234 -19.74 -3.04 -21.46
C ASP A 234 -20.12 -4.48 -21.04
N PHE A 235 -19.15 -5.39 -21.00
CA PHE A 235 -19.37 -6.75 -20.48
C PHE A 235 -19.71 -6.74 -18.99
N CYS A 236 -18.95 -5.99 -18.18
CA CYS A 236 -19.17 -5.87 -16.76
C CYS A 236 -20.58 -5.31 -16.46
N GLU A 237 -21.00 -4.29 -17.18
CA GLU A 237 -22.33 -3.70 -17.06
C GLU A 237 -23.43 -4.68 -17.45
N LYS A 238 -23.30 -5.31 -18.63
CA LYS A 238 -24.28 -6.27 -19.16
C LYS A 238 -24.53 -7.45 -18.24
N TYR A 239 -23.50 -7.97 -17.61
CA TYR A 239 -23.58 -9.16 -16.75
C TYR A 239 -23.58 -8.87 -15.26
N HIS A 240 -23.61 -7.59 -14.86
CA HIS A 240 -23.60 -7.13 -13.46
C HIS A 240 -22.43 -7.71 -12.65
N VAL A 241 -21.26 -7.79 -13.25
CA VAL A 241 -20.02 -8.25 -12.60
C VAL A 241 -19.03 -7.10 -12.45
N SER A 242 -18.22 -7.11 -11.38
CA SER A 242 -17.16 -6.13 -11.25
C SER A 242 -15.96 -6.45 -12.18
N LEU A 243 -15.24 -5.43 -12.62
CA LEU A 243 -14.00 -5.62 -13.39
C LEU A 243 -13.00 -6.49 -12.63
N ALA A 244 -12.89 -6.34 -11.30
CA ALA A 244 -12.04 -7.18 -10.47
C ALA A 244 -12.43 -8.67 -10.55
N CYS A 245 -13.72 -9.00 -10.48
CA CYS A 245 -14.19 -10.38 -10.67
C CYS A 245 -13.84 -10.91 -12.05
N LEU A 246 -14.05 -10.12 -13.10
CA LEU A 246 -13.72 -10.53 -14.48
C LEU A 246 -12.23 -10.82 -14.63
N LEU A 247 -11.37 -9.96 -14.11
CA LEU A 247 -9.91 -10.14 -14.16
C LEU A 247 -9.45 -11.35 -13.34
N LEU A 248 -10.01 -11.57 -12.14
CA LEU A 248 -9.72 -12.74 -11.32
C LEU A 248 -10.15 -14.04 -12.00
N MET A 249 -11.30 -14.04 -12.71
CA MET A 249 -11.73 -15.20 -13.51
C MET A 249 -10.82 -15.46 -14.71
N GLY A 250 -10.31 -14.40 -15.34
CA GLY A 250 -9.30 -14.51 -16.38
C GLY A 250 -8.00 -15.14 -15.86
N LEU A 251 -7.52 -14.65 -14.72
CA LEU A 251 -6.33 -15.17 -14.05
C LEU A 251 -6.51 -16.63 -13.60
N ARG A 252 -7.68 -16.97 -13.04
CA ARG A 252 -8.04 -18.35 -12.70
C ARG A 252 -7.94 -19.27 -13.91
N THR A 253 -8.53 -18.85 -15.03
CA THR A 253 -8.51 -19.64 -16.28
C THR A 253 -7.09 -19.83 -16.81
N TYR A 254 -6.26 -18.79 -16.72
CA TYR A 254 -4.85 -18.87 -17.10
C TYR A 254 -4.10 -19.88 -16.21
N TYR A 255 -4.21 -19.78 -14.88
CA TYR A 255 -3.56 -20.72 -13.97
C TYR A 255 -4.03 -22.16 -14.18
N GLN A 256 -5.33 -22.39 -14.38
CA GLN A 256 -5.86 -23.72 -14.66
C GLN A 256 -5.24 -24.32 -15.93
N LYS A 257 -5.09 -23.53 -16.99
CA LYS A 257 -4.46 -23.99 -18.25
C LYS A 257 -2.96 -24.23 -18.10
N MET A 258 -2.26 -23.37 -17.38
CA MET A 258 -0.81 -23.47 -17.20
C MET A 258 -0.40 -24.59 -16.25
N ASN A 259 -1.16 -24.83 -15.18
CA ASN A 259 -0.79 -25.79 -14.16
C ASN A 259 -1.50 -27.14 -14.31
N GLY A 260 -2.52 -27.25 -15.14
CA GLY A 260 -3.27 -28.49 -15.35
C GLY A 260 -4.19 -28.92 -14.20
N PHE A 261 -4.39 -28.04 -13.18
CA PHE A 261 -5.26 -28.31 -12.05
C PHE A 261 -6.59 -27.57 -12.19
N GLU A 262 -7.69 -28.21 -11.80
CA GLU A 262 -8.99 -27.54 -11.68
C GLU A 262 -9.03 -26.57 -10.50
N ASP A 263 -8.33 -26.93 -9.42
CA ASP A 263 -8.22 -26.15 -8.19
C ASP A 263 -7.21 -25.03 -8.39
N VAL A 264 -7.63 -23.79 -8.18
CA VAL A 264 -6.79 -22.60 -8.35
C VAL A 264 -6.91 -21.71 -7.12
N SER A 265 -5.78 -21.41 -6.51
CA SER A 265 -5.67 -20.51 -5.36
C SER A 265 -5.05 -19.20 -5.78
N ILE A 266 -5.73 -18.08 -5.50
CA ILE A 266 -5.27 -16.73 -5.77
C ILE A 266 -5.29 -15.93 -4.46
N ASN A 267 -4.12 -15.44 -4.07
CA ASN A 267 -4.05 -14.52 -2.93
C ASN A 267 -4.45 -13.12 -3.37
N ASN A 268 -5.49 -12.58 -2.77
CA ASN A 268 -6.01 -11.26 -3.07
C ASN A 268 -6.00 -10.38 -1.81
N ALA A 269 -5.27 -9.28 -1.86
CA ALA A 269 -5.24 -8.32 -0.77
C ALA A 269 -6.55 -7.54 -0.68
N ILE A 270 -7.13 -7.46 0.52
CA ILE A 270 -8.37 -6.73 0.79
C ILE A 270 -8.09 -5.65 1.85
N ALA A 271 -8.45 -4.42 1.55
CA ALA A 271 -8.24 -3.28 2.45
C ALA A 271 -9.09 -3.30 3.74
N ARG A 272 -10.06 -4.19 3.90
CA ARG A 272 -11.00 -4.29 5.04
C ARG A 272 -11.68 -2.97 5.44
N ARG A 273 -11.85 -2.05 4.50
CA ARG A 273 -12.50 -0.75 4.69
C ARG A 273 -13.86 -0.77 4.00
N ALA A 274 -14.91 -1.14 4.75
CA ALA A 274 -16.26 -1.33 4.23
C ALA A 274 -17.04 -0.01 4.08
N THR A 275 -16.85 0.92 5.03
CA THR A 275 -17.58 2.20 5.06
C THR A 275 -16.79 3.35 4.47
N LEU A 276 -17.48 4.43 4.07
CA LEU A 276 -16.82 5.67 3.63
C LEU A 276 -15.94 6.30 4.72
N LYS A 277 -16.29 6.13 6.00
CA LYS A 277 -15.48 6.60 7.13
C LYS A 277 -14.19 5.79 7.22
N GLU A 278 -14.26 4.47 7.12
CA GLU A 278 -13.09 3.59 7.14
C GLU A 278 -12.15 3.83 5.95
N LYS A 279 -12.70 4.10 4.75
CA LYS A 279 -11.92 4.44 3.56
C LYS A 279 -11.11 5.74 3.69
N LYS A 280 -11.42 6.58 4.68
CA LYS A 280 -10.72 7.83 4.97
C LYS A 280 -9.79 7.72 6.18
N ALA A 281 -9.78 6.61 6.88
CA ALA A 281 -8.82 6.37 7.96
C ALA A 281 -7.45 6.09 7.35
N GLY A 282 -6.44 6.83 7.80
CA GLY A 282 -5.04 6.58 7.49
C GLY A 282 -4.42 5.67 8.55
N GLY A 283 -3.61 4.71 8.13
CA GLY A 283 -2.91 3.77 8.99
C GLY A 283 -3.03 2.35 8.52
#